data_9f6e72f28a69213cb68d7521dca95da3
#
_entry.id   9f6e72f28a69213cb68d7521dca95da3
#
_cell.length_a   1.000
_cell.length_b   1.000
_cell.length_c   1.000
_cell.angle_alpha   90.00
_cell.angle_beta   90.00
_cell.angle_gamma   90.00
#
_symmetry.space_group_name_H-M   'P 1'
#
loop_
_entity.id
_entity.type
_entity.pdbx_description
1 polymer ?
#
loop_
_entity_poly.entity_id
_entity_poly.type
_entity_poly.pdbx_seq_one_letter_code
_entity_poly.pdbx_strand_id
1 'polypeptide(L)'
;MTKKQDKYDLRHKRNIKIYELQIDNIYRDAIREAVSISGTVGEIKPDTPFSFDDYPITRKRIDNLMSGLKLRMQAVVLNGINAEWTLANNKNSELANRVFGKNVGKLSEAQYRRYYSTNENAREAFTQRKTAGLNLSDRVWRYTEQFKEEIEMGLDIGIRSGLSADEMSRDLRQYLKQPDKLFRRVRDEHGQLQLSKRAKAYHPGQGVYRSSYKNARRLAATETNIAYRTSDHLRWQQMDFVVGIEIHLSNNHTLNGKPFHDICDELQGRYPKDFVFKGWHPHCRCFATSILKKQEEIAKDTQKILNGEAVDDESVNRVDDVPQVFKDWLTENDERIQRASSVPYFISDNTKYTGVQPSYGAVGAVTGTKLGRTATKAAFKVYEDLPAPTLTLEVLDNTTAIASDMGIKVQPKPMTFLEANEGRGNVNFGKGDEFAANCQAAVAVHEARLRGLNVTSLGYDSSTESVSYQLGEHFENIWQHPKTGKTPTPTMLRAPSFDAMLGKIDTATKAAGRYHIGINMSGNRGHVITAERLPDGRIMFYDAQNGAFLKLEEYAVSGVEYFEVLKVDKLILRRDLFKEIARRL
;
A
#
# COMPACT_ATOMS: atom_id res chain seq x y z
N MET A 1 36.75 -8.23 1.77
CA MET A 1 36.30 -7.02 2.50
C MET A 1 34.81 -6.86 2.27
N THR A 2 33.98 -7.00 3.31
CA THR A 2 32.53 -6.77 3.22
C THR A 2 32.27 -5.31 2.83
N LYS A 3 31.65 -5.08 1.67
CA LYS A 3 31.26 -3.74 1.24
C LYS A 3 30.33 -3.11 2.28
N LYS A 4 30.64 -1.89 2.70
CA LYS A 4 29.84 -1.17 3.70
C LYS A 4 28.47 -0.85 3.10
N GLN A 5 27.39 -1.34 3.73
CA GLN A 5 26.02 -0.94 3.38
C GLN A 5 25.88 0.57 3.45
N ASP A 6 25.17 1.16 2.48
CA ASP A 6 24.90 2.58 2.49
C ASP A 6 23.84 2.95 3.56
N LYS A 7 23.68 4.26 3.80
CA LYS A 7 22.72 4.78 4.82
C LYS A 7 21.28 4.41 4.52
N TYR A 8 20.89 4.29 3.24
CA TYR A 8 19.53 3.96 2.80
C TYR A 8 19.23 2.48 3.03
N ASP A 9 20.15 1.57 2.67
CA ASP A 9 19.99 0.14 2.92
C ASP A 9 19.97 -0.18 4.42
N LEU A 10 20.75 0.55 5.23
CA LEU A 10 20.70 0.45 6.68
C LEU A 10 19.36 0.95 7.25
N ARG A 11 18.81 2.03 6.70
CA ARG A 11 17.50 2.56 7.09
C ARG A 11 16.38 1.61 6.69
N HIS A 12 16.40 1.10 5.46
CA HIS A 12 15.50 0.06 4.98
C HIS A 12 15.44 -1.14 5.94
N LYS A 13 16.60 -1.66 6.33
CA LYS A 13 16.70 -2.77 7.27
C LYS A 13 16.11 -2.47 8.65
N ARG A 14 16.24 -1.23 9.15
CA ARG A 14 15.59 -0.80 10.40
C ARG A 14 14.08 -0.67 10.24
N ASN A 15 13.61 -0.11 9.13
CA ASN A 15 12.19 0.06 8.85
C ASN A 15 11.46 -1.29 8.80
N ILE A 16 12.04 -2.33 8.18
CA ILE A 16 11.46 -3.68 8.20
C ILE A 16 11.20 -4.15 9.63
N LYS A 17 12.14 -3.93 10.56
CA LYS A 17 11.93 -4.28 11.98
C LYS A 17 10.80 -3.48 12.62
N ILE A 18 10.64 -2.22 12.23
CA ILE A 18 9.53 -1.37 12.71
C ILE A 18 8.20 -1.94 12.23
N TYR A 19 8.07 -2.31 10.96
CA TYR A 19 6.84 -2.94 10.44
C TYR A 19 6.54 -4.26 11.15
N GLU A 20 7.54 -5.09 11.41
CA GLU A 20 7.38 -6.31 12.21
C GLU A 20 6.89 -6.03 13.64
N LEU A 21 7.39 -4.97 14.29
CA LEU A 21 6.96 -4.54 15.62
C LEU A 21 5.52 -3.99 15.60
N GLN A 22 5.13 -3.27 14.57
CA GLN A 22 3.75 -2.82 14.40
C GLN A 22 2.78 -4.01 14.31
N ILE A 23 3.13 -5.03 13.54
CA ILE A 23 2.36 -6.28 13.49
C ILE A 23 2.29 -6.95 14.89
N ASP A 24 3.42 -6.99 15.64
CA ASP A 24 3.42 -7.54 17.01
C ASP A 24 2.43 -6.81 17.94
N ASN A 25 2.40 -5.48 17.88
CA ASN A 25 1.47 -4.67 18.67
C ASN A 25 0.01 -4.93 18.29
N ILE A 26 -0.28 -4.98 16.99
CA ILE A 26 -1.63 -5.25 16.46
C ILE A 26 -2.14 -6.61 16.98
N TYR A 27 -1.33 -7.65 16.91
CA TYR A 27 -1.71 -8.98 17.41
C TYR A 27 -1.85 -9.03 18.93
N ARG A 28 -1.00 -8.30 19.65
CA ARG A 28 -1.09 -8.21 21.11
C ARG A 28 -2.41 -7.59 21.56
N ASP A 29 -2.82 -6.51 20.90
CA ASP A 29 -4.09 -5.84 21.18
C ASP A 29 -5.28 -6.73 20.80
N ALA A 30 -5.22 -7.37 19.62
CA ALA A 30 -6.26 -8.27 19.17
C ALA A 30 -6.46 -9.49 20.11
N ILE A 31 -5.37 -10.02 20.68
CA ILE A 31 -5.45 -11.10 21.67
C ILE A 31 -6.16 -10.62 22.95
N ARG A 32 -5.80 -9.44 23.46
CA ARG A 32 -6.44 -8.90 24.67
C ARG A 32 -7.94 -8.71 24.47
N GLU A 33 -8.31 -8.16 23.31
CA GLU A 33 -9.70 -7.92 22.95
C GLU A 33 -10.46 -9.24 22.76
N ALA A 34 -9.89 -10.23 22.07
CA ALA A 34 -10.51 -11.55 21.90
C ALA A 34 -10.73 -12.27 23.24
N VAL A 35 -9.76 -12.21 24.16
CA VAL A 35 -9.90 -12.75 25.52
C VAL A 35 -10.99 -12.01 26.30
N SER A 36 -11.07 -10.68 26.18
CA SER A 36 -12.15 -9.88 26.79
C SER A 36 -13.53 -10.26 26.22
N ILE A 37 -13.61 -10.47 24.91
CA ILE A 37 -14.85 -10.93 24.26
C ILE A 37 -15.26 -12.32 24.78
N SER A 38 -14.32 -13.25 24.94
CA SER A 38 -14.59 -14.60 25.44
C SER A 38 -15.12 -14.59 26.87
N GLY A 39 -14.74 -13.65 27.71
CA GLY A 39 -15.26 -13.47 29.06
C GLY A 39 -16.74 -13.09 29.11
N THR A 40 -17.35 -12.71 27.99
CA THR A 40 -18.81 -12.47 27.88
C THR A 40 -19.61 -13.67 27.39
N VAL A 41 -18.93 -14.77 27.10
CA VAL A 41 -19.57 -16.05 26.78
C VAL A 41 -20.04 -16.68 28.09
N GLY A 42 -21.31 -17.06 28.15
CA GLY A 42 -21.87 -17.82 29.27
C GLY A 42 -21.32 -19.25 29.33
N GLU A 43 -22.13 -20.19 29.72
CA GLU A 43 -21.73 -21.59 29.77
C GLU A 43 -21.33 -22.13 28.40
N ILE A 44 -20.14 -22.74 28.32
CA ILE A 44 -19.66 -23.44 27.12
C ILE A 44 -20.32 -24.80 27.05
N LYS A 45 -20.81 -25.18 25.87
CA LYS A 45 -21.35 -26.51 25.60
C LYS A 45 -20.28 -27.58 25.90
N PRO A 46 -20.58 -28.58 26.73
CA PRO A 46 -19.56 -29.52 27.22
C PRO A 46 -18.93 -30.35 26.08
N ASP A 47 -19.74 -30.75 25.10
CA ASP A 47 -19.36 -31.76 24.10
C ASP A 47 -18.93 -31.20 22.74
N THR A 48 -18.96 -29.88 22.54
CA THR A 48 -18.58 -29.24 21.29
C THR A 48 -17.39 -28.30 21.49
N PRO A 49 -16.43 -28.23 20.54
CA PRO A 49 -15.35 -27.26 20.59
C PRO A 49 -15.92 -25.84 20.64
N PHE A 50 -15.28 -24.97 21.41
CA PHE A 50 -15.67 -23.57 21.47
C PHE A 50 -15.52 -22.89 20.06
N SER A 51 -16.59 -22.22 19.63
CA SER A 51 -16.58 -21.32 18.50
C SER A 51 -17.36 -20.05 18.82
N PHE A 52 -16.84 -18.89 18.41
CA PHE A 52 -17.57 -17.63 18.55
C PHE A 52 -18.89 -17.63 17.76
N ASP A 53 -18.97 -18.42 16.70
CA ASP A 53 -20.15 -18.49 15.82
C ASP A 53 -21.38 -19.08 16.54
N ASP A 54 -21.17 -19.83 17.63
CA ASP A 54 -22.24 -20.37 18.46
C ASP A 54 -22.93 -19.33 19.37
N TYR A 55 -22.35 -18.11 19.47
CA TYR A 55 -22.79 -17.05 20.37
C TYR A 55 -23.03 -15.75 19.61
N PRO A 56 -24.27 -15.41 19.20
CA PRO A 56 -24.55 -14.30 18.25
C PRO A 56 -23.99 -12.94 18.65
N ILE A 57 -24.03 -12.56 19.93
CA ILE A 57 -23.50 -11.28 20.43
C ILE A 57 -21.96 -11.27 20.33
N THR A 58 -21.35 -12.36 20.75
CA THR A 58 -19.90 -12.54 20.73
C THR A 58 -19.37 -12.62 19.30
N ARG A 59 -20.11 -13.30 18.41
CA ARG A 59 -19.82 -13.37 16.98
C ARG A 59 -19.68 -11.97 16.36
N LYS A 60 -20.68 -11.10 16.58
CA LYS A 60 -20.62 -9.74 16.03
C LYS A 60 -19.40 -8.97 16.53
N ARG A 61 -19.02 -9.13 17.80
CA ARG A 61 -17.84 -8.48 18.38
C ARG A 61 -16.54 -9.02 17.77
N ILE A 62 -16.44 -10.34 17.60
CA ILE A 62 -15.24 -10.95 17.01
C ILE A 62 -15.12 -10.60 15.52
N ASP A 63 -16.21 -10.53 14.76
CA ASP A 63 -16.20 -10.12 13.36
C ASP A 63 -15.69 -8.68 13.21
N ASN A 64 -16.09 -7.79 14.12
CA ASN A 64 -15.56 -6.42 14.17
C ASN A 64 -14.05 -6.42 14.51
N LEU A 65 -13.61 -7.23 15.47
CA LEU A 65 -12.21 -7.38 15.81
C LEU A 65 -11.40 -7.90 14.62
N MET A 66 -11.90 -8.91 13.89
CA MET A 66 -11.23 -9.48 12.72
C MET A 66 -11.15 -8.46 11.59
N SER A 67 -12.21 -7.69 11.36
CA SER A 67 -12.21 -6.59 10.38
C SER A 67 -11.20 -5.49 10.74
N GLY A 68 -11.17 -5.08 12.00
CA GLY A 68 -10.17 -4.13 12.51
C GLY A 68 -8.74 -4.66 12.41
N LEU A 69 -8.50 -5.92 12.72
CA LEU A 69 -7.20 -6.58 12.58
C LEU A 69 -6.73 -6.56 11.11
N LYS A 70 -7.63 -6.93 10.17
CA LYS A 70 -7.36 -6.89 8.72
C LYS A 70 -6.93 -5.50 8.28
N LEU A 71 -7.72 -4.48 8.61
CA LEU A 71 -7.45 -3.09 8.19
C LEU A 71 -6.11 -2.58 8.73
N ARG A 72 -5.84 -2.82 10.02
CA ARG A 72 -4.58 -2.41 10.66
C ARG A 72 -3.37 -3.10 10.04
N MET A 73 -3.44 -4.41 9.77
CA MET A 73 -2.37 -5.14 9.10
C MET A 73 -2.15 -4.64 7.66
N GLN A 74 -3.24 -4.43 6.92
CA GLN A 74 -3.17 -3.91 5.56
C GLN A 74 -2.54 -2.53 5.51
N ALA A 75 -2.90 -1.64 6.44
CA ALA A 75 -2.31 -0.31 6.56
C ALA A 75 -0.80 -0.37 6.82
N VAL A 76 -0.32 -1.24 7.71
CA VAL A 76 1.12 -1.41 7.95
C VAL A 76 1.86 -1.80 6.67
N VAL A 77 1.31 -2.73 5.90
CA VAL A 77 1.96 -3.18 4.66
C VAL A 77 1.94 -2.09 3.59
N LEU A 78 0.81 -1.43 3.36
CA LEU A 78 0.69 -0.38 2.35
C LEU A 78 1.56 0.84 2.67
N ASN A 79 1.51 1.31 3.92
CA ASN A 79 2.36 2.42 4.38
C ASN A 79 3.85 2.05 4.28
N GLY A 80 4.19 0.81 4.62
CA GLY A 80 5.53 0.28 4.47
C GLY A 80 5.98 0.26 3.00
N ILE A 81 5.16 -0.21 2.08
CA ILE A 81 5.44 -0.20 0.63
C ILE A 81 5.72 1.23 0.16
N ASN A 82 4.87 2.19 0.51
CA ASN A 82 5.03 3.59 0.12
C ASN A 82 6.31 4.20 0.68
N ALA A 83 6.59 3.98 1.96
CA ALA A 83 7.79 4.50 2.62
C ALA A 83 9.09 3.92 2.01
N GLU A 84 9.09 2.62 1.74
CA GLU A 84 10.27 1.94 1.18
C GLU A 84 10.49 2.28 -0.29
N TRP A 85 9.42 2.46 -1.07
CA TRP A 85 9.50 2.97 -2.44
C TRP A 85 10.12 4.37 -2.49
N THR A 86 9.66 5.25 -1.62
CA THR A 86 10.20 6.61 -1.47
C THR A 86 11.66 6.59 -1.03
N LEU A 87 12.01 5.71 -0.09
CA LEU A 87 13.39 5.56 0.39
C LEU A 87 14.36 5.15 -0.73
N ALA A 88 13.95 4.19 -1.58
CA ALA A 88 14.71 3.75 -2.74
C ALA A 88 14.85 4.87 -3.78
N ASN A 89 13.78 5.62 -4.04
CA ASN A 89 13.84 6.79 -4.93
C ASN A 89 14.81 7.86 -4.43
N ASN A 90 14.81 8.17 -3.14
CA ASN A 90 15.74 9.14 -2.53
C ASN A 90 17.19 8.66 -2.66
N LYS A 91 17.47 7.37 -2.45
CA LYS A 91 18.78 6.76 -2.68
C LYS A 91 19.26 7.00 -4.11
N ASN A 92 18.41 6.70 -5.07
CA ASN A 92 18.75 6.79 -6.48
C ASN A 92 18.81 8.24 -6.98
N SER A 93 18.02 9.15 -6.43
CA SER A 93 18.15 10.59 -6.71
C SER A 93 19.46 11.15 -6.16
N GLU A 94 19.91 10.71 -4.99
CA GLU A 94 21.23 11.06 -4.46
C GLU A 94 22.36 10.49 -5.35
N LEU A 95 22.18 9.28 -5.89
CA LEU A 95 23.13 8.71 -6.85
C LEU A 95 23.22 9.56 -8.12
N ALA A 96 22.09 9.94 -8.72
CA ALA A 96 22.04 10.82 -9.89
C ALA A 96 22.67 12.18 -9.58
N ASN A 97 22.40 12.78 -8.43
CA ASN A 97 23.02 14.03 -7.99
C ASN A 97 24.55 13.92 -7.88
N ARG A 98 25.07 12.79 -7.42
CA ARG A 98 26.53 12.58 -7.37
C ARG A 98 27.15 12.48 -8.77
N VAL A 99 26.44 11.86 -9.69
CA VAL A 99 26.90 11.69 -11.08
C VAL A 99 26.89 13.02 -11.84
N PHE A 100 25.76 13.73 -11.83
CA PHE A 100 25.62 14.98 -12.59
C PHE A 100 26.24 16.21 -11.91
N GLY A 101 26.36 16.19 -10.57
CA GLY A 101 26.96 17.28 -9.78
C GLY A 101 26.36 18.66 -10.11
N LYS A 102 27.21 19.59 -10.51
CA LYS A 102 26.81 20.95 -10.90
C LYS A 102 25.95 21.00 -12.17
N ASN A 103 25.89 19.92 -12.94
CA ASN A 103 25.19 19.87 -14.21
C ASN A 103 23.71 19.49 -14.07
N VAL A 104 23.21 19.15 -12.87
CA VAL A 104 21.79 18.84 -12.63
C VAL A 104 20.87 19.96 -13.17
N GLY A 105 21.21 21.23 -12.90
CA GLY A 105 20.45 22.38 -13.37
C GLY A 105 20.54 22.65 -14.90
N LYS A 106 21.37 21.92 -15.62
CA LYS A 106 21.51 22.01 -17.07
C LYS A 106 20.78 20.90 -17.83
N LEU A 107 20.23 19.92 -17.10
CA LEU A 107 19.43 18.87 -17.71
C LEU A 107 18.14 19.45 -18.29
N SER A 108 17.78 19.03 -19.50
CA SER A 108 16.47 19.33 -20.06
C SER A 108 15.35 18.69 -19.21
N GLU A 109 14.14 19.17 -19.35
CA GLU A 109 12.99 18.63 -18.61
C GLU A 109 12.82 17.11 -18.85
N ALA A 110 12.98 16.65 -20.09
CA ALA A 110 12.89 15.24 -20.44
C ALA A 110 13.99 14.40 -19.77
N GLN A 111 15.22 14.92 -19.75
CA GLN A 111 16.36 14.28 -19.07
C GLN A 111 16.14 14.26 -17.55
N TYR A 112 15.70 15.37 -16.98
CA TYR A 112 15.38 15.43 -15.56
C TYR A 112 14.29 14.43 -15.20
N ARG A 113 13.18 14.38 -15.93
CA ARG A 113 12.13 13.37 -15.74
C ARG A 113 12.68 11.95 -15.83
N ARG A 114 13.57 11.65 -16.78
CA ARG A 114 14.17 10.32 -16.92
C ARG A 114 14.99 9.92 -15.68
N TYR A 115 15.90 10.78 -15.24
CA TYR A 115 16.82 10.45 -14.14
C TYR A 115 16.24 10.61 -12.73
N TYR A 116 15.12 11.34 -12.58
CA TYR A 116 14.51 11.63 -11.30
C TYR A 116 13.06 11.14 -11.16
N SER A 117 12.57 10.33 -12.12
CA SER A 117 11.23 9.75 -12.05
C SER A 117 11.07 8.90 -10.81
N THR A 118 9.99 9.09 -10.05
CA THR A 118 9.65 8.30 -8.87
C THR A 118 8.89 7.01 -9.20
N ASN A 119 8.53 6.81 -10.49
CA ASN A 119 7.82 5.64 -10.99
C ASN A 119 6.51 5.34 -10.21
N GLU A 120 5.72 6.39 -9.93
CA GLU A 120 4.50 6.29 -9.12
C GLU A 120 3.49 5.28 -9.70
N ASN A 121 3.29 5.29 -11.02
CA ASN A 121 2.40 4.32 -11.69
C ASN A 121 2.86 2.87 -11.47
N ALA A 122 4.16 2.64 -11.43
CA ALA A 122 4.71 1.30 -11.14
C ALA A 122 4.50 0.93 -9.67
N ARG A 123 4.60 1.89 -8.73
CA ARG A 123 4.29 1.69 -7.32
C ARG A 123 2.82 1.29 -7.14
N GLU A 124 1.91 1.99 -7.80
CA GLU A 124 0.49 1.69 -7.75
C GLU A 124 0.19 0.29 -8.31
N ALA A 125 0.69 -0.02 -9.51
CA ALA A 125 0.59 -1.36 -10.08
C ALA A 125 1.17 -2.45 -9.15
N PHE A 126 2.25 -2.13 -8.44
CA PHE A 126 2.85 -3.01 -7.46
C PHE A 126 1.90 -3.29 -6.28
N THR A 127 1.22 -2.28 -5.75
CA THR A 127 0.28 -2.44 -4.62
C THR A 127 -0.96 -3.24 -5.00
N GLN A 128 -1.41 -3.12 -6.24
CA GLN A 128 -2.61 -3.80 -6.76
C GLN A 128 -2.33 -5.20 -7.33
N ARG A 129 -1.06 -5.61 -7.41
CA ARG A 129 -0.70 -6.90 -8.02
C ARG A 129 -1.26 -8.08 -7.25
N LYS A 130 -1.54 -9.16 -7.98
CA LYS A 130 -1.88 -10.45 -7.41
C LYS A 130 -0.62 -11.32 -7.28
N THR A 131 -0.51 -12.04 -6.18
CA THR A 131 0.52 -13.06 -5.95
C THR A 131 -0.19 -14.39 -5.71
N ALA A 132 0.07 -15.40 -6.51
CA ALA A 132 -0.66 -16.67 -6.49
C ALA A 132 -2.20 -16.47 -6.55
N GLY A 133 -2.65 -15.56 -7.43
CA GLY A 133 -4.07 -15.25 -7.64
C GLY A 133 -4.70 -14.32 -6.59
N LEU A 134 -4.03 -14.02 -5.48
CA LEU A 134 -4.54 -13.24 -4.36
C LEU A 134 -3.93 -11.83 -4.35
N ASN A 135 -4.75 -10.80 -4.21
CA ASN A 135 -4.29 -9.44 -3.92
C ASN A 135 -3.81 -9.32 -2.46
N LEU A 136 -3.29 -8.15 -2.08
CA LEU A 136 -2.79 -7.93 -0.71
C LEU A 136 -3.90 -8.10 0.34
N SER A 137 -5.09 -7.56 0.08
CA SER A 137 -6.24 -7.66 0.98
C SER A 137 -6.65 -9.10 1.22
N ASP A 138 -6.68 -9.94 0.17
CA ASP A 138 -7.02 -11.36 0.26
C ASP A 138 -5.98 -12.13 1.10
N ARG A 139 -4.70 -11.82 0.92
CA ARG A 139 -3.63 -12.44 1.70
C ARG A 139 -3.69 -12.05 3.18
N VAL A 140 -3.99 -10.79 3.48
CA VAL A 140 -4.19 -10.31 4.86
C VAL A 140 -5.42 -10.97 5.47
N TRP A 141 -6.53 -11.05 4.73
CA TRP A 141 -7.75 -11.71 5.17
C TRP A 141 -7.52 -13.16 5.56
N ARG A 142 -6.80 -13.92 4.74
CA ARG A 142 -6.45 -15.32 5.04
C ARG A 142 -5.74 -15.46 6.40
N TYR A 143 -4.87 -14.53 6.78
CA TYR A 143 -4.18 -14.57 8.08
C TYR A 143 -5.09 -14.12 9.21
N THR A 144 -6.08 -13.30 8.94
CA THR A 144 -7.10 -12.92 9.92
C THR A 144 -8.01 -14.11 10.26
N GLU A 145 -8.46 -14.86 9.26
CA GLU A 145 -9.23 -16.10 9.47
C GLU A 145 -8.39 -17.14 10.23
N GLN A 146 -7.15 -17.31 9.85
CA GLN A 146 -6.22 -18.18 10.58
C GLN A 146 -6.09 -17.76 12.04
N PHE A 147 -6.04 -16.48 12.33
CA PHE A 147 -6.00 -15.95 13.70
C PHE A 147 -7.27 -16.26 14.49
N LYS A 148 -8.46 -16.10 13.88
CA LYS A 148 -9.74 -16.45 14.51
C LYS A 148 -9.74 -17.91 14.95
N GLU A 149 -9.36 -18.82 14.05
CA GLU A 149 -9.29 -20.26 14.36
C GLU A 149 -8.28 -20.58 15.46
N GLU A 150 -7.12 -19.95 15.44
CA GLU A 150 -6.08 -20.12 16.47
C GLU A 150 -6.55 -19.65 17.84
N ILE A 151 -7.27 -18.53 17.90
CA ILE A 151 -7.83 -17.99 19.16
C ILE A 151 -8.92 -18.90 19.69
N GLU A 152 -9.86 -19.35 18.86
CA GLU A 152 -10.93 -20.26 19.29
C GLU A 152 -10.36 -21.54 19.91
N MET A 153 -9.33 -22.13 19.29
CA MET A 153 -8.68 -23.32 19.86
C MET A 153 -8.02 -23.05 21.21
N GLY A 154 -7.46 -21.85 21.39
CA GLY A 154 -6.81 -21.49 22.62
C GLY A 154 -7.78 -21.17 23.75
N LEU A 155 -8.83 -20.47 23.43
CA LEU A 155 -9.89 -20.15 24.37
C LEU A 155 -10.64 -21.40 24.83
N ASP A 156 -10.90 -22.36 23.91
CA ASP A 156 -11.50 -23.64 24.24
C ASP A 156 -10.75 -24.35 25.37
N ILE A 157 -9.43 -24.44 25.26
CA ILE A 157 -8.57 -25.05 26.28
C ILE A 157 -8.54 -24.22 27.56
N GLY A 158 -8.34 -22.90 27.44
CA GLY A 158 -8.20 -22.01 28.58
C GLY A 158 -9.48 -21.97 29.46
N ILE A 159 -10.63 -21.84 28.83
CA ILE A 159 -11.91 -21.77 29.54
C ILE A 159 -12.24 -23.10 30.23
N ARG A 160 -12.08 -24.24 29.52
CA ARG A 160 -12.28 -25.57 30.08
C ARG A 160 -11.31 -25.92 31.22
N SER A 161 -10.13 -25.30 31.21
CA SER A 161 -9.11 -25.46 32.25
C SER A 161 -9.24 -24.46 33.39
N GLY A 162 -10.24 -23.56 33.35
CA GLY A 162 -10.44 -22.53 34.36
C GLY A 162 -9.35 -21.47 34.44
N LEU A 163 -8.65 -21.21 33.32
CA LEU A 163 -7.59 -20.22 33.29
C LEU A 163 -8.15 -18.80 33.36
N SER A 164 -7.46 -17.93 34.07
CA SER A 164 -7.76 -16.50 34.07
C SER A 164 -7.53 -15.84 32.67
N ALA A 165 -8.17 -14.71 32.45
CA ALA A 165 -7.99 -13.93 31.22
C ALA A 165 -6.53 -13.57 30.94
N ASP A 166 -5.75 -13.25 31.97
CA ASP A 166 -4.33 -12.95 31.85
C ASP A 166 -3.50 -14.17 31.46
N GLU A 167 -3.80 -15.33 32.01
CA GLU A 167 -3.17 -16.60 31.66
C GLU A 167 -3.48 -16.96 30.20
N MET A 168 -4.75 -16.93 29.82
CA MET A 168 -5.17 -17.17 28.42
C MET A 168 -4.47 -16.20 27.43
N SER A 169 -4.42 -14.92 27.77
CA SER A 169 -3.74 -13.90 26.94
C SER A 169 -2.24 -14.18 26.83
N ARG A 170 -1.59 -14.60 27.90
CA ARG A 170 -0.17 -14.96 27.91
C ARG A 170 0.09 -16.19 27.07
N ASP A 171 -0.72 -17.23 27.22
CA ASP A 171 -0.59 -18.48 26.50
C ASP A 171 -0.83 -18.30 25.00
N LEU A 172 -1.83 -17.51 24.62
CA LEU A 172 -2.08 -17.14 23.22
C LEU A 172 -0.88 -16.42 22.60
N ARG A 173 -0.29 -15.45 23.29
CA ARG A 173 0.90 -14.75 22.81
C ARG A 173 2.11 -15.67 22.67
N GLN A 174 2.32 -16.58 23.61
CA GLN A 174 3.41 -17.56 23.54
C GLN A 174 3.20 -18.51 22.38
N TYR A 175 1.99 -19.01 22.18
CA TYR A 175 1.65 -19.87 21.07
C TYR A 175 1.94 -19.19 19.72
N LEU A 176 1.47 -17.96 19.51
CA LEU A 176 1.69 -17.26 18.24
C LEU A 176 3.17 -17.07 17.93
N LYS A 177 4.01 -16.90 18.95
CA LYS A 177 5.48 -16.78 18.80
C LYS A 177 6.18 -18.11 18.59
N GLN A 178 5.72 -19.16 19.26
CA GLN A 178 6.34 -20.49 19.25
C GLN A 178 5.27 -21.60 19.15
N PRO A 179 4.59 -21.71 18.00
CA PRO A 179 3.43 -22.58 17.84
C PRO A 179 3.75 -24.07 18.01
N ASP A 180 5.02 -24.47 17.88
CA ASP A 180 5.45 -25.86 17.97
C ASP A 180 5.80 -26.29 19.40
N LYS A 181 6.03 -25.34 20.32
CA LYS A 181 6.53 -25.63 21.67
C LYS A 181 5.45 -25.68 22.74
N LEU A 182 4.43 -24.84 22.63
CA LEU A 182 3.47 -24.59 23.68
C LEU A 182 2.07 -24.62 23.11
N PHE A 183 1.10 -24.89 24.02
CA PHE A 183 -0.25 -24.54 23.73
C PHE A 183 -1.07 -25.60 22.95
N ARG A 184 -2.37 -25.60 23.17
CA ARG A 184 -3.31 -26.60 22.66
C ARG A 184 -3.05 -28.01 23.14
N ARG A 185 -2.35 -28.13 24.28
CA ARG A 185 -2.10 -29.41 24.97
C ARG A 185 -3.12 -29.63 26.03
N VAL A 186 -3.61 -30.82 26.07
CA VAL A 186 -4.49 -31.36 27.14
C VAL A 186 -3.75 -32.46 27.86
N ARG A 187 -4.04 -32.69 29.14
CA ARG A 187 -3.52 -33.83 29.85
C ARG A 187 -4.30 -35.07 29.46
N ASP A 188 -3.59 -36.12 29.13
CA ASP A 188 -4.18 -37.43 28.91
C ASP A 188 -4.54 -38.13 30.27
N GLU A 189 -5.05 -39.33 30.19
CA GLU A 189 -5.41 -40.16 31.33
C GLU A 189 -4.22 -40.47 32.26
N HIS A 190 -3.00 -40.36 31.77
CA HIS A 190 -1.75 -40.53 32.53
C HIS A 190 -1.14 -39.20 33.00
N GLY A 191 -1.87 -38.07 32.81
CA GLY A 191 -1.42 -36.74 33.20
C GLY A 191 -0.36 -36.13 32.29
N GLN A 192 -0.01 -36.76 31.16
CA GLN A 192 0.99 -36.27 30.21
C GLN A 192 0.37 -35.22 29.26
N LEU A 193 1.12 -34.17 28.94
CA LEU A 193 0.68 -33.13 28.03
C LEU A 193 0.73 -33.60 26.56
N GLN A 194 -0.44 -33.69 25.95
CA GLN A 194 -0.61 -34.01 24.53
C GLN A 194 -1.33 -32.89 23.78
N LEU A 195 -1.11 -32.79 22.46
CA LEU A 195 -1.91 -31.89 21.64
C LEU A 195 -3.38 -32.29 21.66
N SER A 196 -4.30 -31.33 21.80
CA SER A 196 -5.72 -31.57 21.67
C SER A 196 -6.05 -32.14 20.27
N LYS A 197 -7.16 -32.87 20.13
CA LYS A 197 -7.60 -33.41 18.84
C LYS A 197 -7.68 -32.34 17.75
N ARG A 198 -8.26 -31.16 18.09
CA ARG A 198 -8.38 -30.02 17.17
C ARG A 198 -6.99 -29.48 16.77
N ALA A 199 -6.06 -29.37 17.71
CA ALA A 199 -4.70 -28.91 17.42
C ALA A 199 -3.90 -29.91 16.57
N LYS A 200 -4.13 -31.23 16.71
CA LYS A 200 -3.52 -32.25 15.83
C LYS A 200 -4.04 -32.16 14.40
N ALA A 201 -5.34 -31.88 14.24
CA ALA A 201 -5.98 -31.75 12.94
C ALA A 201 -5.72 -30.41 12.23
N TYR A 202 -5.17 -29.41 12.95
CA TYR A 202 -4.98 -28.08 12.41
C TYR A 202 -3.81 -28.02 11.42
N HIS A 203 -4.14 -27.76 10.15
CA HIS A 203 -3.19 -27.60 9.05
C HIS A 203 -3.56 -26.36 8.20
N PRO A 204 -2.92 -25.20 8.44
CA PRO A 204 -3.28 -23.96 7.75
C PRO A 204 -2.85 -23.94 6.25
N GLY A 205 -2.16 -24.97 5.79
CA GLY A 205 -1.75 -25.15 4.41
C GLY A 205 -0.24 -25.25 4.20
N GLN A 206 0.16 -25.72 3.03
CA GLN A 206 1.56 -25.86 2.66
C GLN A 206 2.23 -24.49 2.48
N GLY A 207 3.47 -24.33 2.96
CA GLY A 207 4.22 -23.06 2.88
C GLY A 207 3.71 -21.94 3.78
N VAL A 208 2.75 -22.25 4.66
CA VAL A 208 2.17 -21.32 5.65
C VAL A 208 2.63 -21.72 7.04
N TYR A 209 3.06 -20.75 7.84
CA TYR A 209 3.37 -21.02 9.25
C TYR A 209 2.10 -21.41 10.00
N ARG A 210 2.24 -22.27 11.01
CA ARG A 210 1.15 -22.60 11.94
C ARG A 210 0.71 -21.41 12.81
N SER A 211 1.30 -20.25 12.63
CA SER A 211 1.00 -19.02 13.35
C SER A 211 0.65 -17.92 12.36
N SER A 212 -0.56 -17.39 12.44
CA SER A 212 -1.04 -16.23 11.69
C SER A 212 -0.14 -15.00 11.92
N TYR A 213 0.30 -14.80 13.16
CA TYR A 213 1.26 -13.76 13.53
C TYR A 213 2.58 -13.86 12.76
N LYS A 214 3.17 -15.07 12.68
CA LYS A 214 4.40 -15.28 11.89
C LYS A 214 4.16 -15.03 10.41
N ASN A 215 3.01 -15.43 9.89
CA ASN A 215 2.62 -15.21 8.50
C ASN A 215 2.43 -13.72 8.20
N ALA A 216 1.78 -12.97 9.07
CA ALA A 216 1.58 -11.53 8.92
C ALA A 216 2.91 -10.75 8.97
N ARG A 217 3.81 -11.09 9.89
CA ARG A 217 5.17 -10.53 9.93
C ARG A 217 5.96 -10.82 8.67
N ARG A 218 5.91 -12.07 8.20
CA ARG A 218 6.56 -12.45 6.93
C ARG A 218 5.99 -11.65 5.77
N LEU A 219 4.67 -11.47 5.71
CA LEU A 219 4.02 -10.69 4.66
C LEU A 219 4.54 -9.24 4.69
N ALA A 220 4.47 -8.56 5.83
CA ALA A 220 4.89 -7.18 5.96
C ALA A 220 6.37 -7.00 5.55
N ALA A 221 7.27 -7.82 6.09
CA ALA A 221 8.69 -7.75 5.78
C ALA A 221 9.00 -8.06 4.30
N THR A 222 8.30 -9.03 3.71
CA THR A 222 8.53 -9.42 2.31
C THR A 222 8.02 -8.37 1.34
N GLU A 223 6.80 -7.87 1.53
CA GLU A 223 6.18 -6.89 0.64
C GLU A 223 6.95 -5.56 0.61
N THR A 224 7.32 -5.06 1.78
CA THR A 224 8.10 -3.82 1.89
C THR A 224 9.50 -3.96 1.30
N ASN A 225 10.14 -5.11 1.48
CA ASN A 225 11.44 -5.42 0.90
C ASN A 225 11.38 -5.51 -0.63
N ILE A 226 10.38 -6.21 -1.18
CA ILE A 226 10.16 -6.29 -2.63
C ILE A 226 9.88 -4.90 -3.21
N ALA A 227 9.09 -4.06 -2.52
CA ALA A 227 8.81 -2.69 -2.94
C ALA A 227 10.08 -1.85 -3.08
N TYR A 228 10.95 -1.86 -2.06
CA TYR A 228 12.23 -1.17 -2.08
C TYR A 228 13.09 -1.59 -3.27
N ARG A 229 13.25 -2.89 -3.48
CA ARG A 229 14.09 -3.45 -4.54
C ARG A 229 13.50 -3.27 -5.94
N THR A 230 12.18 -3.33 -6.07
CA THR A 230 11.51 -3.03 -7.34
C THR A 230 11.71 -1.57 -7.73
N SER A 231 11.61 -0.65 -6.78
CA SER A 231 11.91 0.76 -7.01
C SER A 231 13.37 0.98 -7.40
N ASP A 232 14.33 0.36 -6.69
CA ASP A 232 15.77 0.39 -7.06
C ASP A 232 15.99 -0.09 -8.50
N HIS A 233 15.43 -1.25 -8.86
CA HIS A 233 15.56 -1.83 -10.20
C HIS A 233 15.03 -0.87 -11.27
N LEU A 234 13.82 -0.33 -11.12
CA LEU A 234 13.22 0.59 -12.09
C LEU A 234 14.04 1.87 -12.25
N ARG A 235 14.59 2.39 -11.15
CA ARG A 235 15.47 3.56 -11.19
C ARG A 235 16.78 3.27 -11.91
N TRP A 236 17.39 2.13 -11.68
CA TRP A 236 18.62 1.74 -12.36
C TRP A 236 18.41 1.55 -13.86
N GLN A 237 17.25 1.03 -14.30
CA GLN A 237 16.92 0.94 -15.73
C GLN A 237 16.90 2.31 -16.43
N GLN A 238 16.57 3.37 -15.72
CA GLN A 238 16.52 4.74 -16.26
C GLN A 238 17.90 5.44 -16.32
N MET A 239 18.93 4.88 -15.66
CA MET A 239 20.25 5.49 -15.49
C MET A 239 21.28 4.89 -16.45
N ASP A 240 21.72 5.64 -17.47
CA ASP A 240 22.69 5.16 -18.46
C ASP A 240 24.06 4.86 -17.87
N PHE A 241 24.39 5.46 -16.75
CA PHE A 241 25.64 5.24 -16.03
C PHE A 241 25.64 4.00 -15.13
N VAL A 242 24.51 3.30 -14.99
CA VAL A 242 24.39 1.99 -14.31
C VAL A 242 24.50 0.90 -15.37
N VAL A 243 25.47 0.00 -15.23
CA VAL A 243 25.80 -1.03 -16.24
C VAL A 243 25.76 -2.45 -15.70
N GLY A 244 25.34 -2.61 -14.45
CA GLY A 244 25.16 -3.90 -13.77
C GLY A 244 24.71 -3.70 -12.34
N ILE A 245 24.47 -4.81 -11.65
CA ILE A 245 24.21 -4.84 -10.21
C ILE A 245 25.13 -5.85 -9.53
N GLU A 246 25.47 -5.60 -8.28
CA GLU A 246 26.21 -6.55 -7.45
C GLU A 246 25.37 -6.92 -6.22
N ILE A 247 25.05 -8.20 -6.09
CA ILE A 247 24.22 -8.74 -5.00
C ILE A 247 25.16 -9.22 -3.89
N HIS A 248 24.91 -8.73 -2.68
CA HIS A 248 25.73 -8.99 -1.49
C HIS A 248 24.94 -9.75 -0.45
N LEU A 249 25.62 -10.65 0.23
CA LEU A 249 25.12 -11.29 1.43
C LEU A 249 24.88 -10.25 2.53
N SER A 250 23.84 -10.42 3.31
CA SER A 250 23.58 -9.57 4.48
C SER A 250 24.68 -9.75 5.53
N ASN A 251 25.18 -8.65 6.09
CA ASN A 251 26.13 -8.69 7.21
C ASN A 251 25.58 -9.39 8.48
N ASN A 252 24.29 -9.69 8.51
CA ASN A 252 23.55 -10.35 9.59
C ASN A 252 22.93 -11.66 9.11
N HIS A 253 23.67 -12.46 8.37
CA HIS A 253 23.24 -13.77 7.89
C HIS A 253 23.43 -14.82 9.00
N THR A 254 22.57 -14.73 10.03
CA THR A 254 22.61 -15.61 11.21
C THR A 254 21.22 -16.12 11.56
N LEU A 255 21.18 -17.37 11.99
CA LEU A 255 20.01 -18.02 12.58
C LEU A 255 20.31 -18.31 14.05
N ASN A 256 19.52 -17.76 14.97
CA ASN A 256 19.72 -17.87 16.43
C ASN A 256 21.16 -17.44 16.87
N GLY A 257 21.70 -16.40 16.21
CA GLY A 257 23.03 -15.87 16.52
C GLY A 257 24.20 -16.66 15.93
N LYS A 258 23.94 -17.75 15.20
CA LYS A 258 24.97 -18.55 14.52
C LYS A 258 24.93 -18.33 13.02
N PRO A 259 26.06 -18.18 12.33
CA PRO A 259 26.11 -18.18 10.87
C PRO A 259 25.46 -19.45 10.32
N PHE A 260 24.74 -19.34 9.21
CA PHE A 260 24.20 -20.47 8.48
C PHE A 260 24.44 -20.27 6.97
N HIS A 261 24.40 -21.34 6.23
CA HIS A 261 24.60 -21.35 4.78
C HIS A 261 23.29 -21.67 4.08
N ASP A 262 22.93 -20.87 3.07
CA ASP A 262 21.77 -21.11 2.20
C ASP A 262 22.00 -20.56 0.79
N ILE A 263 20.97 -20.56 -0.03
CA ILE A 263 20.97 -20.02 -1.40
C ILE A 263 21.52 -18.57 -1.48
N CYS A 264 21.44 -17.79 -0.40
CA CYS A 264 21.97 -16.43 -0.37
C CYS A 264 23.51 -16.39 -0.44
N ASP A 265 24.18 -17.38 0.14
CA ASP A 265 25.63 -17.51 0.10
C ASP A 265 26.10 -17.94 -1.29
N GLU A 266 25.33 -18.80 -1.94
CA GLU A 266 25.68 -19.38 -3.24
C GLU A 266 25.50 -18.36 -4.37
N LEU A 267 24.39 -17.60 -4.37
CA LEU A 267 23.98 -16.75 -5.48
C LEU A 267 24.36 -15.27 -5.33
N GLN A 268 25.27 -14.91 -4.40
CA GLN A 268 25.84 -13.57 -4.40
C GLN A 268 26.77 -13.36 -5.59
N GLY A 269 26.88 -12.11 -6.09
CA GLY A 269 27.75 -11.82 -7.21
C GLY A 269 27.26 -10.69 -8.11
N ARG A 270 27.87 -10.59 -9.31
CA ARG A 270 27.55 -9.56 -10.28
C ARG A 270 26.57 -10.08 -11.31
N TYR A 271 25.55 -9.29 -11.58
CA TYR A 271 24.44 -9.59 -12.48
C TYR A 271 24.21 -8.45 -13.47
N PRO A 272 23.64 -8.76 -14.64
CA PRO A 272 23.28 -7.73 -15.61
C PRO A 272 22.33 -6.68 -15.02
N LYS A 273 22.35 -5.48 -15.57
CA LYS A 273 21.49 -4.37 -15.17
C LYS A 273 20.00 -4.73 -15.19
N ASP A 274 19.56 -5.52 -16.17
CA ASP A 274 18.18 -5.94 -16.36
C ASP A 274 17.78 -7.18 -15.52
N PHE A 275 18.70 -7.77 -14.75
CA PHE A 275 18.38 -8.82 -13.80
C PHE A 275 17.54 -8.29 -12.66
N VAL A 276 16.34 -8.87 -12.47
CA VAL A 276 15.37 -8.44 -11.45
C VAL A 276 15.68 -9.11 -10.11
N PHE A 277 16.29 -8.37 -9.20
CA PHE A 277 16.57 -8.89 -7.87
C PHE A 277 15.57 -8.35 -6.83
N LYS A 278 14.65 -9.22 -6.39
CA LYS A 278 13.70 -8.95 -5.29
C LYS A 278 14.05 -9.72 -4.00
N GLY A 279 15.11 -10.51 -4.02
CA GLY A 279 15.58 -11.45 -3.00
C GLY A 279 15.56 -12.88 -3.52
N TRP A 280 16.22 -13.79 -2.84
CA TRP A 280 16.28 -15.20 -3.20
C TRP A 280 15.10 -16.01 -2.61
N HIS A 281 14.60 -15.57 -1.47
CA HIS A 281 13.49 -16.20 -0.73
C HIS A 281 12.70 -15.17 0.10
N PRO A 282 11.51 -15.49 0.62
CA PRO A 282 10.83 -14.63 1.59
C PRO A 282 11.74 -14.30 2.80
N HIS A 283 11.67 -13.08 3.30
CA HIS A 283 12.58 -12.55 4.34
C HIS A 283 14.06 -12.45 3.95
N CYS A 284 14.41 -12.56 2.68
CA CYS A 284 15.77 -12.39 2.22
C CYS A 284 16.33 -11.02 2.63
N ARG A 285 17.48 -11.02 3.29
CA ARG A 285 18.14 -9.81 3.81
C ARG A 285 19.34 -9.37 2.95
N CYS A 286 19.64 -10.08 1.86
CA CYS A 286 20.65 -9.68 0.88
C CYS A 286 20.29 -8.32 0.28
N PHE A 287 21.24 -7.59 -0.21
CA PHE A 287 21.05 -6.28 -0.83
C PHE A 287 21.82 -6.19 -2.14
N ALA A 288 21.37 -5.33 -3.03
CA ALA A 288 22.04 -5.07 -4.29
C ALA A 288 22.59 -3.65 -4.32
N THR A 289 23.73 -3.47 -4.98
CA THR A 289 24.33 -2.18 -5.28
C THR A 289 24.49 -2.02 -6.79
N SER A 290 24.31 -0.81 -7.30
CA SER A 290 24.56 -0.51 -8.72
C SER A 290 26.06 -0.60 -9.05
N ILE A 291 26.39 -1.18 -10.20
CA ILE A 291 27.71 -1.11 -10.84
C ILE A 291 27.67 0.05 -11.82
N LEU A 292 28.57 1.01 -11.64
CA LEU A 292 28.61 2.22 -12.46
C LEU A 292 29.67 2.09 -13.56
N LYS A 293 29.48 2.81 -14.65
CA LYS A 293 30.55 3.10 -15.61
C LYS A 293 31.75 3.70 -14.91
N LYS A 294 32.93 3.66 -15.54
CA LYS A 294 34.11 4.37 -15.03
C LYS A 294 33.87 5.88 -15.01
N GLN A 295 34.57 6.59 -14.14
CA GLN A 295 34.40 8.02 -13.97
C GLN A 295 34.66 8.81 -15.24
N GLU A 296 35.66 8.38 -16.05
CA GLU A 296 35.97 8.99 -17.34
C GLU A 296 34.87 8.77 -18.38
N GLU A 297 34.25 7.59 -18.39
CA GLU A 297 33.11 7.27 -19.26
C GLU A 297 31.91 8.11 -18.86
N ILE A 298 31.59 8.19 -17.54
CA ILE A 298 30.51 9.03 -16.99
C ILE A 298 30.71 10.50 -17.37
N ALA A 299 31.94 11.02 -17.31
CA ALA A 299 32.22 12.41 -17.66
C ALA A 299 31.95 12.69 -19.15
N LYS A 300 32.35 11.80 -20.04
CA LYS A 300 32.06 11.87 -21.47
C LYS A 300 30.57 11.78 -21.75
N ASP A 301 29.89 10.81 -21.13
CA ASP A 301 28.46 10.62 -21.30
C ASP A 301 27.64 11.78 -20.76
N THR A 302 28.07 12.40 -19.66
CA THR A 302 27.44 13.61 -19.13
C THR A 302 27.45 14.74 -20.15
N GLN A 303 28.56 14.94 -20.89
CA GLN A 303 28.64 15.94 -21.97
C GLN A 303 27.68 15.61 -23.10
N LYS A 304 27.66 14.36 -23.59
CA LYS A 304 26.70 13.90 -24.60
C LYS A 304 25.26 14.15 -24.16
N ILE A 305 24.91 13.78 -22.93
CA ILE A 305 23.57 13.98 -22.37
C ILE A 305 23.19 15.47 -22.38
N LEU A 306 24.08 16.35 -21.91
CA LEU A 306 23.83 17.79 -21.90
C LEU A 306 23.68 18.40 -23.31
N ASN A 307 24.33 17.81 -24.32
CA ASN A 307 24.18 18.18 -25.71
C ASN A 307 22.94 17.60 -26.40
N GLY A 308 22.17 16.74 -25.67
CA GLY A 308 21.00 16.04 -26.24
C GLY A 308 21.35 14.82 -27.10
N GLU A 309 22.61 14.37 -27.05
CA GLU A 309 23.10 13.21 -27.79
C GLU A 309 22.74 11.90 -27.08
N ALA A 310 22.57 10.82 -27.82
CA ALA A 310 22.34 9.50 -27.29
C ALA A 310 23.59 8.93 -26.59
N VAL A 311 23.39 8.22 -25.49
CA VAL A 311 24.42 7.50 -24.76
C VAL A 311 24.14 6.01 -24.85
N ASP A 312 25.16 5.22 -25.08
CA ASP A 312 25.10 3.76 -25.07
C ASP A 312 25.37 3.18 -23.67
N ASP A 313 25.13 1.88 -23.51
CA ASP A 313 25.40 1.14 -22.26
C ASP A 313 26.82 0.52 -22.25
N GLU A 314 27.69 0.87 -23.20
CA GLU A 314 29.05 0.34 -23.28
C GLU A 314 29.91 0.84 -22.12
N SER A 315 30.61 -0.08 -21.48
CA SER A 315 31.54 0.21 -20.38
C SER A 315 32.40 -1.01 -20.08
N VAL A 316 33.63 -0.76 -19.64
CA VAL A 316 34.50 -1.83 -19.13
C VAL A 316 33.95 -2.51 -17.86
N ASN A 317 33.02 -1.87 -17.16
CA ASN A 317 32.38 -2.40 -15.96
C ASN A 317 31.05 -3.09 -16.26
N ARG A 318 30.62 -3.13 -17.52
CA ARG A 318 29.35 -3.74 -17.92
C ARG A 318 29.33 -5.22 -17.56
N VAL A 319 28.19 -5.68 -17.08
CA VAL A 319 27.92 -7.08 -16.79
C VAL A 319 26.92 -7.60 -17.80
N ASP A 320 27.37 -8.46 -18.70
CA ASP A 320 26.56 -8.91 -19.85
C ASP A 320 25.73 -10.15 -19.54
N ASP A 321 26.16 -10.97 -18.59
CA ASP A 321 25.51 -12.24 -18.28
C ASP A 321 25.52 -12.54 -16.78
N VAL A 322 24.67 -13.46 -16.35
CA VAL A 322 24.58 -13.94 -14.97
C VAL A 322 25.82 -14.77 -14.61
N PRO A 323 26.25 -14.79 -13.34
CA PRO A 323 27.43 -15.54 -12.95
C PRO A 323 27.25 -17.05 -13.16
N GLN A 324 28.36 -17.76 -13.38
CA GLN A 324 28.34 -19.19 -13.63
C GLN A 324 27.68 -19.98 -12.50
N VAL A 325 27.91 -19.59 -11.25
CA VAL A 325 27.27 -20.23 -10.08
C VAL A 325 25.73 -20.17 -10.14
N PHE A 326 25.14 -19.14 -10.75
CA PHE A 326 23.69 -19.06 -10.95
C PHE A 326 23.21 -20.07 -12.02
N LYS A 327 23.98 -20.23 -13.10
CA LYS A 327 23.67 -21.22 -14.17
C LYS A 327 23.80 -22.65 -13.64
N ASP A 328 24.85 -22.91 -12.86
CA ASP A 328 25.09 -24.22 -12.25
C ASP A 328 23.94 -24.55 -11.27
N TRP A 329 23.54 -23.58 -10.44
CA TRP A 329 22.42 -23.74 -9.51
C TRP A 329 21.10 -24.04 -10.25
N LEU A 330 20.82 -23.38 -11.39
CA LEU A 330 19.63 -23.67 -12.19
C LEU A 330 19.65 -25.09 -12.73
N THR A 331 20.80 -25.55 -13.21
CA THR A 331 20.99 -26.91 -13.74
C THR A 331 20.79 -27.95 -12.65
N GLU A 332 21.37 -27.76 -11.48
CA GLU A 332 21.26 -28.68 -10.33
C GLU A 332 19.83 -28.73 -9.76
N ASN A 333 19.05 -27.66 -9.90
CA ASN A 333 17.70 -27.58 -9.37
C ASN A 333 16.59 -27.71 -10.45
N ASP A 334 16.92 -28.03 -11.70
CA ASP A 334 15.95 -28.05 -12.81
C ASP A 334 14.75 -28.96 -12.52
N GLU A 335 14.96 -30.20 -12.09
CA GLU A 335 13.87 -31.10 -11.74
C GLU A 335 12.97 -30.56 -10.60
N ARG A 336 13.57 -29.89 -9.63
CA ARG A 336 12.85 -29.28 -8.52
C ARG A 336 12.01 -28.10 -8.98
N ILE A 337 12.55 -27.29 -9.90
CA ILE A 337 11.88 -26.13 -10.50
C ILE A 337 10.67 -26.61 -11.32
N GLN A 338 10.85 -27.64 -12.15
CA GLN A 338 9.79 -28.21 -12.99
C GLN A 338 8.66 -28.84 -12.17
N ARG A 339 8.95 -29.44 -11.02
CA ARG A 339 7.94 -30.05 -10.12
C ARG A 339 7.29 -29.04 -9.16
N ALA A 340 7.78 -27.82 -9.12
CA ALA A 340 7.28 -26.82 -8.18
C ALA A 340 5.88 -26.34 -8.58
N SER A 341 4.92 -26.39 -7.66
CA SER A 341 3.59 -25.80 -7.84
C SER A 341 3.61 -24.28 -7.98
N SER A 342 4.72 -23.64 -7.60
CA SER A 342 4.98 -22.21 -7.70
C SER A 342 6.48 -21.98 -7.86
N VAL A 343 6.86 -21.42 -8.99
CA VAL A 343 8.27 -21.08 -9.29
C VAL A 343 8.69 -19.86 -8.47
N PRO A 344 9.87 -19.88 -7.82
CA PRO A 344 10.39 -18.72 -7.11
C PRO A 344 10.49 -17.47 -7.99
N TYR A 345 10.17 -16.29 -7.43
CA TYR A 345 10.13 -15.04 -8.20
C TYR A 345 11.47 -14.66 -8.85
N PHE A 346 12.61 -14.99 -8.24
CA PHE A 346 13.91 -14.72 -8.85
C PHE A 346 14.19 -15.58 -10.12
N ILE A 347 13.42 -16.64 -10.33
CA ILE A 347 13.44 -17.44 -11.56
C ILE A 347 12.42 -16.87 -12.55
N SER A 348 11.15 -16.72 -12.12
CA SER A 348 10.06 -16.27 -12.98
C SER A 348 10.20 -14.83 -13.48
N ASP A 349 10.87 -13.95 -12.70
CA ASP A 349 11.12 -12.57 -13.10
C ASP A 349 12.31 -12.41 -14.06
N ASN A 350 13.13 -13.45 -14.23
CA ASN A 350 14.38 -13.45 -15.01
C ASN A 350 14.38 -14.49 -16.14
N THR A 351 13.26 -14.66 -16.83
CA THR A 351 13.08 -15.67 -17.88
C THR A 351 14.12 -15.63 -18.98
N LYS A 352 14.67 -14.45 -19.27
CA LYS A 352 15.78 -14.25 -20.21
C LYS A 352 17.01 -15.09 -19.85
N TYR A 353 17.29 -15.25 -18.56
CA TYR A 353 18.48 -15.94 -18.04
C TYR A 353 18.20 -17.35 -17.57
N THR A 354 16.94 -17.64 -17.20
CA THR A 354 16.57 -18.93 -16.64
C THR A 354 15.96 -19.89 -17.68
N GLY A 355 15.48 -19.37 -18.81
CA GLY A 355 14.77 -20.16 -19.81
C GLY A 355 13.40 -20.69 -19.36
N VAL A 356 13.03 -20.49 -18.09
CA VAL A 356 11.80 -20.98 -17.51
C VAL A 356 10.64 -20.06 -17.92
N GLN A 357 9.71 -20.58 -18.72
CA GLN A 357 8.49 -19.84 -19.03
C GLN A 357 7.60 -19.78 -17.78
N PRO A 358 7.01 -18.62 -17.44
CA PRO A 358 6.08 -18.52 -16.33
C PRO A 358 4.91 -19.47 -16.58
N SER A 359 4.69 -20.44 -15.71
CA SER A 359 3.44 -21.20 -15.72
C SER A 359 2.29 -20.20 -15.50
N TYR A 360 1.17 -20.36 -16.19
CA TYR A 360 0.02 -19.43 -16.25
C TYR A 360 -0.62 -19.06 -14.90
N GLY A 361 -0.01 -19.41 -13.76
CA GLY A 361 -0.40 -19.01 -12.41
C GLY A 361 0.44 -17.88 -11.80
N ALA A 362 1.54 -17.48 -12.42
CA ALA A 362 2.48 -16.47 -11.90
C ALA A 362 2.41 -15.17 -12.71
N VAL A 363 1.22 -14.58 -12.81
CA VAL A 363 1.09 -13.24 -13.40
C VAL A 363 1.41 -12.20 -12.33
N GLY A 364 2.62 -11.69 -12.34
CA GLY A 364 3.09 -10.68 -11.40
C GLY A 364 4.47 -10.10 -11.71
N ALA A 365 5.05 -10.42 -12.85
CA ALA A 365 6.21 -9.71 -13.34
C ALA A 365 5.77 -8.36 -13.91
N VAL A 366 6.19 -7.27 -13.30
CA VAL A 366 6.17 -5.94 -13.90
C VAL A 366 7.30 -5.90 -14.94
N THR A 367 7.21 -6.76 -15.93
CA THR A 367 7.86 -6.59 -17.21
C THR A 367 6.84 -5.96 -18.13
N GLY A 368 7.19 -4.85 -18.76
CA GLY A 368 6.31 -4.09 -19.64
C GLY A 368 5.83 -4.88 -20.86
N THR A 369 5.02 -5.90 -20.62
CA THR A 369 4.32 -6.60 -21.69
C THR A 369 3.09 -5.80 -22.09
N LYS A 370 2.89 -5.66 -23.39
CA LYS A 370 1.82 -4.86 -24.01
C LYS A 370 0.39 -5.12 -23.47
N LEU A 371 0.11 -6.27 -22.85
CA LEU A 371 -1.23 -6.60 -22.31
C LEU A 371 -1.53 -5.92 -20.96
N GLY A 372 -0.58 -5.80 -20.05
CA GLY A 372 -0.76 -5.05 -18.80
C GLY A 372 -0.84 -3.54 -19.05
N ARG A 373 -0.08 -3.05 -20.05
CA ARG A 373 -0.17 -1.66 -20.53
C ARG A 373 -1.51 -1.34 -21.19
N THR A 374 -2.18 -2.30 -21.82
CA THR A 374 -3.41 -2.02 -22.56
C THR A 374 -4.62 -1.91 -21.62
N ALA A 375 -4.73 -2.73 -20.58
CA ALA A 375 -5.85 -2.66 -19.63
C ALA A 375 -5.71 -1.50 -18.63
N THR A 376 -4.52 -1.26 -18.08
CA THR A 376 -4.23 -0.08 -17.23
C THR A 376 -4.16 1.20 -18.05
N LYS A 377 -3.53 1.20 -19.21
CA LYS A 377 -3.50 2.35 -20.11
C LYS A 377 -4.90 2.70 -20.65
N ALA A 378 -5.78 1.73 -20.89
CA ALA A 378 -7.16 1.99 -21.29
C ALA A 378 -7.99 2.57 -20.13
N ALA A 379 -7.81 2.10 -18.90
CA ALA A 379 -8.45 2.68 -17.72
C ALA A 379 -7.91 4.09 -17.42
N PHE A 380 -6.59 4.29 -17.42
CA PHE A 380 -5.96 5.60 -17.20
C PHE A 380 -6.09 6.56 -18.39
N LYS A 381 -6.06 6.06 -19.63
CA LYS A 381 -6.25 6.91 -20.81
C LYS A 381 -7.58 7.64 -20.81
N VAL A 382 -8.60 7.05 -20.20
CA VAL A 382 -9.90 7.69 -20.01
C VAL A 382 -9.80 8.92 -19.10
N TYR A 383 -8.85 8.92 -18.15
CA TYR A 383 -8.64 10.02 -17.18
C TYR A 383 -7.60 11.03 -17.67
N GLU A 384 -6.57 10.56 -18.36
CA GLU A 384 -5.57 11.42 -19.02
C GLU A 384 -6.21 12.29 -20.11
N ASP A 385 -7.23 11.78 -20.78
CA ASP A 385 -7.95 12.46 -21.87
C ASP A 385 -9.17 13.28 -21.38
N LEU A 386 -9.46 13.33 -20.06
CA LEU A 386 -10.54 14.17 -19.54
C LEU A 386 -10.16 15.65 -19.67
N PRO A 387 -10.97 16.42 -20.43
CA PRO A 387 -10.70 17.85 -20.57
C PRO A 387 -10.87 18.57 -19.23
N ALA A 388 -10.18 19.68 -19.07
CA ALA A 388 -10.42 20.56 -17.94
C ALA A 388 -11.90 20.95 -17.87
N PRO A 389 -12.51 21.07 -16.68
CA PRO A 389 -13.93 21.36 -16.55
C PRO A 389 -14.28 22.74 -17.08
N THR A 390 -15.44 22.84 -17.74
CA THR A 390 -16.02 24.13 -18.07
C THR A 390 -16.71 24.71 -16.83
N LEU A 391 -16.33 25.92 -16.42
CA LEU A 391 -16.87 26.60 -15.25
C LEU A 391 -18.01 27.57 -15.66
N THR A 392 -19.04 27.68 -14.81
CA THR A 392 -20.01 28.79 -14.95
C THR A 392 -19.35 30.12 -14.54
N LEU A 393 -19.92 31.23 -14.94
CA LEU A 393 -19.39 32.55 -14.61
C LEU A 393 -19.25 32.74 -13.08
N GLU A 394 -20.30 32.35 -12.34
CA GLU A 394 -20.30 32.48 -10.86
C GLU A 394 -19.20 31.65 -10.20
N VAL A 395 -18.92 30.44 -10.74
CA VAL A 395 -17.83 29.59 -10.23
C VAL A 395 -16.48 30.17 -10.59
N LEU A 396 -16.33 30.73 -11.79
CA LEU A 396 -15.09 31.38 -12.23
C LEU A 396 -14.80 32.64 -11.40
N ASP A 397 -15.81 33.50 -11.18
CA ASP A 397 -15.68 34.69 -10.36
C ASP A 397 -15.32 34.36 -8.91
N ASN A 398 -15.97 33.35 -8.33
CA ASN A 398 -15.62 32.85 -6.99
C ASN A 398 -14.19 32.32 -6.91
N THR A 399 -13.77 31.54 -7.90
CA THR A 399 -12.41 30.97 -7.98
C THR A 399 -11.37 32.08 -8.09
N THR A 400 -11.64 33.11 -8.91
CA THR A 400 -10.76 34.29 -9.06
C THR A 400 -10.67 35.09 -7.76
N ALA A 401 -11.78 35.25 -7.05
CA ALA A 401 -11.80 35.92 -5.76
C ALA A 401 -10.97 35.15 -4.71
N ILE A 402 -11.10 33.82 -4.65
CA ILE A 402 -10.28 32.97 -3.76
C ILE A 402 -8.80 33.09 -4.14
N ALA A 403 -8.44 33.07 -5.42
CA ALA A 403 -7.07 33.28 -5.86
C ALA A 403 -6.50 34.60 -5.34
N SER A 404 -7.28 35.66 -5.43
CA SER A 404 -6.90 36.99 -4.89
C SER A 404 -6.71 36.96 -3.38
N ASP A 405 -7.67 36.37 -2.63
CA ASP A 405 -7.61 36.26 -1.17
C ASP A 405 -6.37 35.48 -0.68
N MET A 406 -5.96 34.49 -1.45
CA MET A 406 -4.78 33.65 -1.15
C MET A 406 -3.48 34.20 -1.73
N GLY A 407 -3.48 35.37 -2.36
CA GLY A 407 -2.30 35.97 -2.99
C GLY A 407 -1.76 35.19 -4.19
N ILE A 408 -2.61 34.46 -4.90
CA ILE A 408 -2.24 33.76 -6.13
C ILE A 408 -2.29 34.77 -7.28
N LYS A 409 -1.10 35.11 -7.84
CA LYS A 409 -0.95 36.17 -8.84
C LYS A 409 -1.36 35.79 -10.27
N VAL A 410 -1.54 34.48 -10.54
CA VAL A 410 -1.89 33.97 -11.86
C VAL A 410 -3.39 33.77 -11.93
N GLN A 411 -4.01 34.19 -13.04
CA GLN A 411 -5.44 33.92 -13.29
C GLN A 411 -5.70 32.41 -13.25
N PRO A 412 -6.70 31.96 -12.51
CA PRO A 412 -7.04 30.54 -12.44
C PRO A 412 -7.41 30.02 -13.83
N LYS A 413 -6.70 28.98 -14.26
CA LYS A 413 -7.03 28.22 -15.46
C LYS A 413 -7.49 26.82 -15.03
N PRO A 414 -8.68 26.36 -15.42
CA PRO A 414 -9.13 25.02 -15.08
C PRO A 414 -8.08 23.97 -15.44
N MET A 415 -7.84 23.04 -14.53
CA MET A 415 -6.89 21.95 -14.66
C MET A 415 -7.61 20.69 -15.15
N THR A 416 -6.95 19.90 -15.97
CA THR A 416 -7.38 18.53 -16.24
C THR A 416 -7.36 17.71 -14.94
N PHE A 417 -8.07 16.58 -14.92
CA PHE A 417 -8.06 15.69 -13.75
C PHE A 417 -6.62 15.29 -13.36
N LEU A 418 -5.78 14.99 -14.34
CA LEU A 418 -4.39 14.60 -14.12
C LEU A 418 -3.58 15.74 -13.48
N GLU A 419 -3.68 16.97 -14.01
CA GLU A 419 -2.98 18.15 -13.45
C GLU A 419 -3.46 18.47 -12.02
N ALA A 420 -4.75 18.32 -11.74
CA ALA A 420 -5.30 18.54 -10.40
C ALA A 420 -4.81 17.49 -9.39
N ASN A 421 -4.60 16.27 -9.84
CA ASN A 421 -4.27 15.15 -8.99
C ASN A 421 -2.80 14.98 -8.67
N GLU A 422 -1.89 15.02 -9.54
CA GLU A 422 -0.42 14.79 -9.36
C GLU A 422 0.10 14.73 -7.90
N GLY A 423 -0.68 14.17 -6.96
CA GLY A 423 -0.40 14.09 -5.52
C GLY A 423 -0.41 15.43 -4.79
N ARG A 424 -0.93 16.49 -5.37
CA ARG A 424 -0.81 17.87 -4.86
C ARG A 424 -1.98 18.33 -4.02
N GLY A 425 -3.13 17.65 -4.06
CA GLY A 425 -4.30 17.99 -3.24
C GLY A 425 -4.02 17.87 -1.74
N ASN A 426 -3.21 16.89 -1.34
CA ASN A 426 -2.76 16.66 0.04
C ASN A 426 -1.27 16.24 0.06
N VAL A 427 -0.36 17.17 -0.22
CA VAL A 427 1.09 16.91 -0.35
C VAL A 427 1.78 16.41 0.91
N ASN A 428 1.10 16.52 2.05
CA ASN A 428 1.59 16.06 3.34
C ASN A 428 0.97 14.73 3.79
N PHE A 429 0.15 14.09 2.97
CA PHE A 429 -0.38 12.77 3.30
C PHE A 429 0.75 11.82 3.72
N GLY A 430 0.58 11.15 4.85
CA GLY A 430 1.60 10.27 5.45
C GLY A 430 2.72 10.96 6.23
N LYS A 431 2.67 12.31 6.41
CA LYS A 431 3.64 13.04 7.24
C LYS A 431 3.17 13.29 8.68
N GLY A 432 1.89 13.09 8.95
CA GLY A 432 1.27 13.21 10.26
C GLY A 432 -0.17 12.71 10.24
N ASP A 433 -0.73 12.36 11.40
CA ASP A 433 -2.09 11.85 11.53
C ASP A 433 -3.13 12.89 11.10
N GLU A 434 -2.84 14.16 11.26
CA GLU A 434 -3.67 15.29 10.84
C GLU A 434 -3.90 15.31 9.32
N PHE A 435 -2.96 14.80 8.52
CA PHE A 435 -3.09 14.68 7.06
C PHE A 435 -3.74 13.37 6.61
N ALA A 436 -3.92 12.42 7.53
CA ALA A 436 -4.70 11.21 7.32
C ALA A 436 -6.15 11.33 7.83
N ALA A 437 -6.50 12.44 8.45
CA ALA A 437 -7.84 12.73 8.97
C ALA A 437 -8.54 13.92 8.26
N ASN A 438 -7.93 14.52 7.23
CA ASN A 438 -8.39 15.74 6.56
C ASN A 438 -9.18 15.51 5.26
N CYS A 439 -9.90 14.39 5.12
CA CYS A 439 -10.61 14.02 3.88
C CYS A 439 -11.57 15.12 3.39
N GLN A 440 -12.29 15.80 4.29
CA GLN A 440 -13.21 16.89 3.99
C GLN A 440 -12.51 18.12 3.38
N ALA A 441 -11.30 18.45 3.86
CA ALA A 441 -10.48 19.49 3.26
C ALA A 441 -9.92 19.04 1.89
N ALA A 442 -9.48 17.79 1.80
CA ALA A 442 -8.88 17.24 0.59
C ALA A 442 -9.84 17.22 -0.61
N VAL A 443 -11.12 16.86 -0.42
CA VAL A 443 -12.10 16.88 -1.52
C VAL A 443 -12.43 18.29 -1.99
N ALA A 444 -12.52 19.27 -1.08
CA ALA A 444 -12.74 20.67 -1.43
C ALA A 444 -11.53 21.26 -2.18
N VAL A 445 -10.32 20.94 -1.73
CA VAL A 445 -9.06 21.35 -2.38
C VAL A 445 -8.91 20.71 -3.75
N HIS A 446 -9.27 19.43 -3.90
CA HIS A 446 -9.25 18.76 -5.21
C HIS A 446 -10.16 19.46 -6.21
N GLU A 447 -11.39 19.79 -5.83
CA GLU A 447 -12.31 20.53 -6.69
C GLU A 447 -11.78 21.96 -7.00
N ALA A 448 -11.15 22.63 -6.01
CA ALA A 448 -10.53 23.93 -6.22
C ALA A 448 -9.37 23.86 -7.22
N ARG A 449 -8.60 22.78 -7.20
CA ARG A 449 -7.54 22.54 -8.20
C ARG A 449 -8.11 22.34 -9.59
N LEU A 450 -9.14 21.52 -9.74
CA LEU A 450 -9.85 21.37 -11.02
C LEU A 450 -10.32 22.72 -11.58
N ARG A 451 -10.70 23.67 -10.71
CA ARG A 451 -11.07 25.04 -11.07
C ARG A 451 -9.89 25.97 -11.39
N GLY A 452 -8.64 25.50 -11.20
CA GLY A 452 -7.43 26.22 -11.56
C GLY A 452 -6.65 26.84 -10.39
N LEU A 453 -7.00 26.54 -9.14
CA LEU A 453 -6.24 27.02 -7.96
C LEU A 453 -5.07 26.08 -7.65
N ASN A 454 -3.85 26.60 -7.63
CA ASN A 454 -2.67 25.84 -7.24
C ASN A 454 -2.51 25.81 -5.71
N VAL A 455 -3.31 24.95 -5.05
CA VAL A 455 -3.44 24.84 -3.59
C VAL A 455 -3.30 23.39 -3.12
N THR A 456 -3.02 23.23 -1.83
CA THR A 456 -3.01 21.93 -1.13
C THR A 456 -3.76 22.04 0.20
N SER A 457 -4.33 20.93 0.68
CA SER A 457 -5.05 20.90 1.95
C SER A 457 -4.11 21.08 3.14
N LEU A 458 -4.61 21.71 4.19
CA LEU A 458 -4.02 21.72 5.52
C LEU A 458 -4.38 20.41 6.27
N GLY A 459 -3.67 20.14 7.35
CA GLY A 459 -3.96 19.04 8.26
C GLY A 459 -5.29 19.27 9.00
N TYR A 460 -5.85 18.17 9.51
CA TYR A 460 -7.02 18.22 10.39
C TYR A 460 -6.62 18.80 11.76
N ASP A 461 -7.35 19.80 12.20
CA ASP A 461 -7.26 20.34 13.55
C ASP A 461 -8.46 19.85 14.36
N SER A 462 -8.21 19.14 15.44
CA SER A 462 -9.23 18.55 16.32
C SER A 462 -9.87 19.55 17.30
N SER A 463 -9.46 20.82 17.27
CA SER A 463 -10.13 21.89 18.02
C SER A 463 -11.57 22.06 17.53
N THR A 464 -12.54 22.06 18.44
CA THR A 464 -13.97 22.20 18.13
C THR A 464 -14.31 23.52 17.43
N GLU A 465 -13.46 24.52 17.57
CA GLU A 465 -13.60 25.83 16.94
C GLU A 465 -13.00 25.86 15.53
N SER A 466 -12.19 24.87 15.17
CA SER A 466 -11.55 24.84 13.86
C SER A 466 -12.53 24.53 12.72
N VAL A 467 -12.29 25.14 11.57
CA VAL A 467 -13.09 24.87 10.35
C VAL A 467 -12.98 23.40 9.94
N SER A 468 -11.79 22.80 10.08
CA SER A 468 -11.59 21.40 9.69
C SER A 468 -12.38 20.42 10.57
N TYR A 469 -12.55 20.69 11.87
CA TYR A 469 -13.41 19.92 12.77
C TYR A 469 -14.88 20.04 12.38
N GLN A 470 -15.36 21.28 12.17
CA GLN A 470 -16.75 21.55 11.77
C GLN A 470 -17.12 20.90 10.43
N LEU A 471 -16.18 20.87 9.47
CA LEU A 471 -16.36 20.16 8.20
C LEU A 471 -16.29 18.63 8.36
N GLY A 472 -15.73 18.12 9.46
CA GLY A 472 -15.70 16.68 9.75
C GLY A 472 -17.08 16.08 9.92
N GLU A 473 -18.01 16.84 10.48
CA GLU A 473 -19.40 16.44 10.65
C GLU A 473 -20.27 16.82 9.43
N HIS A 474 -19.95 17.93 8.77
CA HIS A 474 -20.74 18.58 7.73
C HIS A 474 -19.86 19.07 6.59
N PHE A 475 -19.38 18.17 5.73
CA PHE A 475 -18.48 18.53 4.62
C PHE A 475 -19.14 19.48 3.60
N GLU A 476 -20.46 19.55 3.56
CA GLU A 476 -21.22 20.45 2.70
C GLU A 476 -21.10 21.92 3.10
N ASN A 477 -20.72 22.21 4.34
CA ASN A 477 -20.62 23.58 4.85
C ASN A 477 -19.57 24.44 4.14
N ILE A 478 -18.61 23.82 3.46
CA ILE A 478 -17.64 24.55 2.62
C ILE A 478 -18.29 25.10 1.32
N TRP A 479 -19.49 24.66 0.98
CA TRP A 479 -20.17 24.99 -0.25
C TRP A 479 -21.36 25.92 -0.04
N GLN A 480 -21.67 26.71 -1.07
CA GLN A 480 -22.93 27.49 -1.11
C GLN A 480 -23.46 27.59 -2.54
N HIS A 481 -24.75 27.76 -2.65
CA HIS A 481 -25.44 28.05 -3.92
C HIS A 481 -25.10 29.46 -4.39
N PRO A 482 -24.62 29.67 -5.63
CA PRO A 482 -24.15 30.98 -6.08
C PRO A 482 -25.24 32.06 -6.06
N LYS A 483 -26.49 31.68 -6.30
CA LYS A 483 -27.62 32.64 -6.37
C LYS A 483 -28.27 32.93 -5.02
N THR A 484 -28.29 31.98 -4.10
CA THR A 484 -29.01 32.12 -2.83
C THR A 484 -28.12 32.28 -1.62
N GLY A 485 -26.82 31.98 -1.74
CA GLY A 485 -25.86 31.97 -0.65
C GLY A 485 -26.08 30.84 0.39
N LYS A 486 -27.12 30.00 0.20
CA LYS A 486 -27.44 28.94 1.17
C LYS A 486 -26.47 27.74 1.03
N THR A 487 -26.16 27.12 2.14
CA THR A 487 -25.48 25.82 2.17
C THR A 487 -26.34 24.77 1.48
N PRO A 488 -25.78 23.96 0.57
CA PRO A 488 -26.52 22.88 -0.06
C PRO A 488 -26.77 21.73 0.95
N THR A 489 -27.83 20.95 0.72
CA THR A 489 -28.11 19.77 1.53
C THR A 489 -27.75 18.52 0.71
N PRO A 490 -26.86 17.66 1.20
CA PRO A 490 -26.57 16.38 0.56
C PRO A 490 -27.78 15.46 0.51
N THR A 491 -27.87 14.64 -0.52
CA THR A 491 -28.89 13.59 -0.58
C THR A 491 -28.43 12.39 0.23
N MET A 492 -29.13 12.07 1.32
CA MET A 492 -28.86 10.91 2.16
C MET A 492 -29.41 9.64 1.52
N LEU A 493 -28.60 8.61 1.40
CA LEU A 493 -28.93 7.32 0.80
C LEU A 493 -28.79 6.19 1.82
N ARG A 494 -29.94 5.64 2.25
CA ARG A 494 -30.01 4.45 3.12
C ARG A 494 -30.72 3.32 2.40
N ALA A 495 -30.29 2.08 2.64
CA ALA A 495 -30.97 0.88 2.15
C ALA A 495 -30.70 -0.31 3.09
N PRO A 496 -31.50 -1.40 2.99
CA PRO A 496 -31.33 -2.59 3.83
C PRO A 496 -30.03 -3.35 3.59
N SER A 497 -29.40 -3.20 2.43
CA SER A 497 -28.13 -3.83 2.11
C SER A 497 -27.18 -2.83 1.46
N PHE A 498 -25.88 -3.14 1.54
CA PHE A 498 -24.83 -2.32 0.93
C PHE A 498 -24.99 -2.25 -0.59
N ASP A 499 -25.29 -3.36 -1.28
CA ASP A 499 -25.52 -3.38 -2.73
C ASP A 499 -26.71 -2.51 -3.14
N ALA A 500 -27.78 -2.51 -2.34
CA ALA A 500 -28.93 -1.63 -2.59
C ALA A 500 -28.56 -0.14 -2.38
N MET A 501 -27.64 0.18 -1.47
CA MET A 501 -27.11 1.54 -1.33
C MET A 501 -26.27 1.94 -2.56
N LEU A 502 -25.43 1.06 -3.10
CA LEU A 502 -24.67 1.30 -4.33
C LEU A 502 -25.58 1.61 -5.51
N GLY A 503 -26.68 0.87 -5.68
CA GLY A 503 -27.68 1.15 -6.72
C GLY A 503 -28.34 2.53 -6.56
N LYS A 504 -28.52 3.01 -5.32
CA LYS A 504 -29.00 4.36 -5.05
C LYS A 504 -27.97 5.44 -5.38
N ILE A 505 -26.66 5.17 -5.14
CA ILE A 505 -25.58 6.09 -5.56
C ILE A 505 -25.57 6.23 -7.08
N ASP A 506 -25.65 5.13 -7.83
CA ASP A 506 -25.68 5.18 -9.28
C ASP A 506 -26.86 6.03 -9.78
N THR A 507 -28.03 5.90 -9.16
CA THR A 507 -29.21 6.72 -9.44
C THR A 507 -29.01 8.20 -9.09
N ALA A 508 -28.47 8.50 -7.91
CA ALA A 508 -28.25 9.86 -7.42
C ALA A 508 -27.17 10.61 -8.21
N THR A 509 -26.23 9.87 -8.79
CA THR A 509 -25.14 10.41 -9.62
C THR A 509 -25.39 10.25 -11.12
N LYS A 510 -26.60 9.94 -11.57
CA LYS A 510 -26.94 9.67 -12.98
C LYS A 510 -26.58 10.83 -13.94
N ALA A 511 -26.73 12.06 -13.50
CA ALA A 511 -26.38 13.23 -14.32
C ALA A 511 -24.86 13.42 -14.39
N ALA A 512 -24.31 13.64 -15.58
CA ALA A 512 -22.89 13.97 -15.73
C ALA A 512 -22.49 15.17 -14.86
N GLY A 513 -21.31 15.11 -14.26
CA GLY A 513 -20.79 16.13 -13.36
C GLY A 513 -20.00 15.56 -12.19
N ARG A 514 -19.52 16.44 -11.32
CA ARG A 514 -18.66 16.12 -10.18
C ARG A 514 -19.47 16.12 -8.88
N TYR A 515 -19.14 15.16 -8.03
CA TYR A 515 -19.86 14.90 -6.79
C TYR A 515 -18.88 14.69 -5.62
N HIS A 516 -19.29 15.07 -4.43
CA HIS A 516 -18.70 14.57 -3.18
C HIS A 516 -19.60 13.49 -2.60
N ILE A 517 -19.01 12.40 -2.12
CA ILE A 517 -19.72 11.29 -1.52
C ILE A 517 -19.22 11.10 -0.09
N GLY A 518 -20.08 11.45 0.87
CA GLY A 518 -19.89 11.13 2.28
C GLY A 518 -20.20 9.66 2.53
N ILE A 519 -19.31 8.97 3.21
CA ILE A 519 -19.41 7.55 3.59
C ILE A 519 -19.51 7.51 5.11
N ASN A 520 -20.71 7.31 5.63
CA ASN A 520 -20.95 7.30 7.06
C ASN A 520 -20.96 5.85 7.57
N MET A 521 -20.09 5.56 8.52
CA MET A 521 -19.81 4.22 9.03
C MET A 521 -20.17 4.13 10.53
N SER A 522 -20.48 2.94 10.99
CA SER A 522 -20.77 2.69 12.40
C SER A 522 -19.64 3.14 13.34
N GLY A 523 -19.99 3.60 14.54
CA GLY A 523 -19.03 4.09 15.53
C GLY A 523 -18.53 5.50 15.29
N ASN A 524 -19.35 6.37 14.74
CA ASN A 524 -19.07 7.79 14.47
C ASN A 524 -17.83 8.00 13.59
N ARG A 525 -17.64 7.11 12.62
CA ARG A 525 -16.57 7.20 11.62
C ARG A 525 -17.15 7.65 10.30
N GLY A 526 -16.47 8.58 9.65
CA GLY A 526 -16.85 9.09 8.35
C GLY A 526 -15.66 9.18 7.42
N HIS A 527 -15.94 9.16 6.13
CA HIS A 527 -14.98 9.49 5.09
C HIS A 527 -15.72 10.23 3.97
N VAL A 528 -15.02 11.10 3.26
CA VAL A 528 -15.58 11.77 2.09
C VAL A 528 -14.62 11.65 0.92
N ILE A 529 -15.16 11.30 -0.25
CA ILE A 529 -14.43 11.10 -1.49
C ILE A 529 -15.02 11.93 -2.61
N THR A 530 -14.33 12.03 -3.73
CA THR A 530 -14.85 12.63 -4.96
C THR A 530 -15.37 11.55 -5.92
N ALA A 531 -16.38 11.89 -6.70
CA ALA A 531 -16.83 11.09 -7.81
C ALA A 531 -17.10 11.98 -9.04
N GLU A 532 -16.84 11.44 -10.23
CA GLU A 532 -17.18 12.11 -11.48
C GLU A 532 -17.95 11.17 -12.39
N ARG A 533 -19.16 11.60 -12.78
CA ARG A 533 -19.96 10.92 -13.80
C ARG A 533 -19.65 11.55 -15.14
N LEU A 534 -19.14 10.74 -16.06
CA LEU A 534 -18.82 11.16 -17.42
C LEU A 534 -20.08 11.24 -18.30
N PRO A 535 -20.04 12.02 -19.41
CA PRO A 535 -21.16 12.09 -20.36
C PRO A 535 -21.55 10.74 -20.98
N ASP A 536 -20.62 9.78 -21.06
CA ASP A 536 -20.86 8.43 -21.56
C ASP A 536 -21.47 7.48 -20.52
N GLY A 537 -21.76 7.98 -19.31
CA GLY A 537 -22.40 7.25 -18.22
C GLY A 537 -21.45 6.51 -17.29
N ARG A 538 -20.16 6.47 -17.55
CA ARG A 538 -19.18 5.91 -16.61
C ARG A 538 -19.05 6.80 -15.39
N ILE A 539 -18.86 6.20 -14.21
CA ILE A 539 -18.58 6.91 -12.96
C ILE A 539 -17.21 6.51 -12.42
N MET A 540 -16.51 7.50 -11.91
CA MET A 540 -15.22 7.36 -11.26
C MET A 540 -15.33 7.75 -9.80
N PHE A 541 -14.61 7.04 -8.92
CA PHE A 541 -14.45 7.40 -7.53
C PHE A 541 -12.99 7.62 -7.23
N TYR A 542 -12.70 8.71 -6.53
CA TYR A 542 -11.34 9.13 -6.24
C TYR A 542 -11.24 9.64 -4.79
N ASP A 543 -10.30 9.11 -4.05
CA ASP A 543 -9.97 9.59 -2.71
C ASP A 543 -8.92 10.71 -2.80
N ALA A 544 -9.38 11.94 -2.71
CA ALA A 544 -8.52 13.12 -2.78
C ALA A 544 -7.55 13.24 -1.60
N GLN A 545 -7.80 12.56 -0.48
CA GLN A 545 -6.94 12.58 0.69
C GLN A 545 -5.64 11.81 0.45
N ASN A 546 -5.72 10.62 -0.16
CA ASN A 546 -4.57 9.76 -0.42
C ASN A 546 -4.14 9.73 -1.90
N GLY A 547 -4.88 10.36 -2.79
CA GLY A 547 -4.57 10.45 -4.20
C GLY A 547 -4.87 9.18 -5.01
N ALA A 548 -5.76 8.31 -4.55
CA ALA A 548 -6.03 7.02 -5.15
C ALA A 548 -7.44 6.89 -5.74
N PHE A 549 -7.56 6.20 -6.89
CA PHE A 549 -8.84 5.69 -7.37
C PHE A 549 -9.30 4.53 -6.51
N LEU A 550 -10.60 4.42 -6.29
CA LEU A 550 -11.21 3.38 -5.47
C LEU A 550 -12.50 2.84 -6.11
N LYS A 551 -12.96 1.72 -5.58
CA LYS A 551 -14.30 1.18 -5.83
C LYS A 551 -15.09 1.25 -4.53
N LEU A 552 -16.35 1.71 -4.61
CA LEU A 552 -17.20 1.82 -3.41
C LEU A 552 -17.43 0.47 -2.75
N GLU A 553 -17.36 -0.63 -3.48
CA GLU A 553 -17.45 -2.01 -2.98
C GLU A 553 -16.36 -2.31 -1.93
N GLU A 554 -15.26 -1.57 -1.92
CA GLU A 554 -14.21 -1.71 -0.91
C GLU A 554 -14.67 -1.32 0.49
N TYR A 555 -15.73 -0.52 0.60
CA TYR A 555 -16.35 -0.11 1.86
C TYR A 555 -17.43 -1.09 2.38
N ALA A 556 -17.77 -2.14 1.63
CA ALA A 556 -18.82 -3.10 2.01
C ALA A 556 -18.61 -3.70 3.41
N VAL A 557 -17.34 -3.89 3.80
CA VAL A 557 -16.94 -4.46 5.09
C VAL A 557 -16.71 -3.42 6.18
N SER A 558 -16.87 -2.14 5.88
CA SER A 558 -16.56 -1.04 6.81
C SER A 558 -17.72 -0.66 7.72
N GLY A 559 -18.85 -1.36 7.63
CA GLY A 559 -20.06 -1.06 8.41
C GLY A 559 -20.70 0.26 8.01
N VAL A 560 -20.81 0.50 6.68
CA VAL A 560 -21.46 1.70 6.15
C VAL A 560 -22.92 1.71 6.51
N GLU A 561 -23.38 2.78 7.16
CA GLU A 561 -24.76 2.97 7.57
C GLU A 561 -25.57 3.74 6.51
N TYR A 562 -24.95 4.72 5.89
CA TYR A 562 -25.54 5.50 4.79
C TYR A 562 -24.46 6.24 4.00
N PHE A 563 -24.83 6.66 2.81
CA PHE A 563 -24.06 7.58 1.99
C PHE A 563 -24.75 8.94 1.90
N GLU A 564 -23.95 9.97 1.68
CA GLU A 564 -24.40 11.32 1.36
C GLU A 564 -23.84 11.72 0.01
N VAL A 565 -24.68 12.22 -0.89
CA VAL A 565 -24.27 12.60 -2.24
C VAL A 565 -24.56 14.07 -2.47
N LEU A 566 -23.52 14.83 -2.81
CA LEU A 566 -23.60 16.25 -3.12
C LEU A 566 -22.98 16.53 -4.49
N LYS A 567 -23.76 17.09 -5.41
CA LYS A 567 -23.25 17.56 -6.70
C LYS A 567 -22.61 18.93 -6.54
N VAL A 568 -21.31 19.09 -6.91
CA VAL A 568 -20.51 20.27 -6.55
C VAL A 568 -20.09 21.15 -7.73
N ASP A 569 -20.20 20.68 -8.96
CA ASP A 569 -19.67 21.36 -10.16
C ASP A 569 -20.23 22.78 -10.39
N LYS A 570 -21.43 23.11 -9.88
CA LYS A 570 -22.06 24.43 -9.98
C LYS A 570 -22.13 25.17 -8.64
N LEU A 571 -21.62 24.62 -7.57
CA LEU A 571 -21.54 25.27 -6.27
C LEU A 571 -20.30 26.16 -6.20
N ILE A 572 -20.34 27.18 -5.37
CA ILE A 572 -19.19 28.04 -5.07
C ILE A 572 -18.64 27.70 -3.69
N LEU A 573 -17.34 27.89 -3.51
CA LEU A 573 -16.66 27.69 -2.24
C LEU A 573 -16.89 28.91 -1.33
N ARG A 574 -17.11 28.66 -0.07
CA ARG A 574 -17.13 29.72 0.95
C ARG A 574 -15.71 30.19 1.20
N ARG A 575 -15.44 31.43 0.79
CA ARG A 575 -14.11 32.04 0.79
C ARG A 575 -13.50 32.17 2.19
N ASP A 576 -14.34 32.48 3.15
CA ASP A 576 -13.97 32.59 4.57
C ASP A 576 -13.48 31.27 5.16
N LEU A 577 -14.13 30.17 4.83
CA LEU A 577 -13.76 28.83 5.32
C LEU A 577 -12.64 28.18 4.50
N PHE A 578 -12.61 28.40 3.18
CA PHE A 578 -11.66 27.73 2.32
C PHE A 578 -10.20 28.06 2.62
N LYS A 579 -9.90 29.30 2.97
CA LYS A 579 -8.55 29.75 3.36
C LYS A 579 -8.04 29.11 4.67
N GLU A 580 -8.97 28.63 5.53
CA GLU A 580 -8.62 27.97 6.79
C GLU A 580 -8.28 26.48 6.60
N ILE A 581 -8.62 25.89 5.45
CA ILE A 581 -8.37 24.47 5.15
C ILE A 581 -7.40 24.23 3.99
N ALA A 582 -6.97 25.30 3.32
CA ALA A 582 -6.10 25.23 2.15
C ALA A 582 -4.96 26.26 2.23
N ARG A 583 -3.83 25.91 1.65
CA ARG A 583 -2.71 26.84 1.44
C ARG A 583 -2.24 26.78 0.00
N ARG A 584 -1.59 27.86 -0.44
CA ARG A 584 -0.91 27.91 -1.74
C ARG A 584 0.24 26.89 -1.80
N LEU A 585 0.37 26.21 -2.95
CA LEU A 585 1.53 25.38 -3.31
C LEU A 585 2.66 26.23 -3.86
#